data_5d58d6e819307a3726cad070085b3f41
#
_entry.id   5d58d6e819307a3726cad070085b3f41
#
_cell.length_a   1.000
_cell.length_b   1.000
_cell.length_c   1.000
_cell.angle_alpha   90.00
_cell.angle_beta   90.00
_cell.angle_gamma   90.00
#
_symmetry.space_group_name_H-M   'P 1'
#
loop_
_entity.id
_entity.type
_entity.pdbx_description
1 polymer ?
#
loop_
_entity_poly.entity_id
_entity_poly.type
_entity_poly.pdbx_seq_one_letter_code
_entity_poly.pdbx_strand_id
1 'polypeptide(L)'
;AVIPRYVDGLGAYNGGVRQEVHLSQATNLRTALAYARNKGGAEMVMHGFTHQYGTMKNPHTGVSGDDYEFWNIVDNKPFPEDSPSWVLGRLSQGLQDMRANGLYPVAWEAPHYHTSAIAARTAPQLFTTTYQRAVYYTADKPDFYAATSKDFSVGQFFPYVIKKDHYGQYVLPENLGNIEYDISTIDPTSNYNYTADDLITNAKYAKAVRDGFASFFFHPFWLEPTINTPGLEDFKKTVEGITQLGYTWVAPSTLR
;
A
#
# COMPACT_ATOMS: atom_id res chain seq x y z
N ALA A 1 4.13 6.05 0.81
CA ALA A 1 2.66 5.96 0.91
C ALA A 1 2.18 6.56 2.25
N VAL A 2 1.00 7.18 2.28
CA VAL A 2 0.44 7.86 3.46
C VAL A 2 -1.01 7.45 3.64
N ILE A 3 -1.35 6.98 4.85
CA ILE A 3 -2.73 6.75 5.28
C ILE A 3 -3.25 8.10 5.82
N PRO A 4 -4.25 8.74 5.17
CA PRO A 4 -4.70 10.08 5.55
C PRO A 4 -5.35 10.16 6.93
N ARG A 5 -5.92 9.05 7.40
CA ARG A 5 -6.64 9.00 8.68
C ARG A 5 -6.37 7.67 9.39
N TYR A 6 -5.77 7.74 10.56
CA TYR A 6 -5.62 6.59 11.42
C TYR A 6 -6.93 6.27 12.12
N VAL A 7 -7.30 5.00 12.17
CA VAL A 7 -8.47 4.49 12.90
C VAL A 7 -8.05 3.24 13.67
N ASP A 8 -8.36 3.23 14.95
CA ASP A 8 -8.41 2.05 15.78
C ASP A 8 -9.88 1.77 16.08
N GLY A 9 -10.51 1.02 15.20
CA GLY A 9 -11.96 0.83 15.21
C GLY A 9 -12.49 0.05 16.41
N LEU A 10 -11.66 -0.81 16.98
CA LEU A 10 -11.99 -1.67 18.10
C LEU A 10 -11.31 -1.21 19.41
N GLY A 11 -10.47 -0.18 19.35
CA GLY A 11 -9.71 0.28 20.51
C GLY A 11 -8.61 -0.69 20.93
N ALA A 12 -8.01 -1.43 19.98
CA ALA A 12 -6.99 -2.43 20.26
C ALA A 12 -5.81 -1.84 21.04
N TYR A 13 -5.43 -0.60 20.71
CA TYR A 13 -4.36 0.13 21.37
C TYR A 13 -4.85 1.27 22.26
N ASN A 14 -6.15 1.38 22.48
CA ASN A 14 -6.77 2.44 23.26
C ASN A 14 -7.77 1.91 24.30
N GLY A 15 -7.43 0.81 24.98
CA GLY A 15 -8.23 0.26 26.08
C GLY A 15 -9.67 -0.13 25.72
N GLY A 16 -9.89 -0.60 24.50
CA GLY A 16 -11.22 -0.98 23.98
C GLY A 16 -12.06 0.20 23.50
N VAL A 17 -11.50 1.42 23.48
CA VAL A 17 -12.22 2.63 23.04
C VAL A 17 -11.77 2.98 21.63
N ARG A 18 -12.72 3.07 20.69
CA ARG A 18 -12.45 3.53 19.33
C ARG A 18 -11.66 4.83 19.32
N GLN A 19 -10.61 4.88 18.56
CA GLN A 19 -9.81 6.08 18.31
C GLN A 19 -9.77 6.40 16.82
N GLU A 20 -9.75 7.70 16.53
CA GLU A 20 -9.55 8.21 15.19
C GLU A 20 -8.61 9.41 15.25
N VAL A 21 -7.55 9.42 14.43
CA VAL A 21 -6.57 10.50 14.39
C VAL A 21 -6.50 11.03 12.96
N HIS A 22 -6.90 12.29 12.80
CA HIS A 22 -6.81 12.97 11.53
C HIS A 22 -5.38 13.42 11.25
N LEU A 23 -5.00 13.47 9.99
CA LEU A 23 -3.67 13.92 9.59
C LEU A 23 -3.33 15.31 10.16
N SER A 24 -4.32 16.20 10.30
CA SER A 24 -4.17 17.53 10.93
C SER A 24 -3.70 17.47 12.39
N GLN A 25 -3.98 16.38 13.09
CA GLN A 25 -3.60 16.16 14.49
C GLN A 25 -2.22 15.48 14.62
N ALA A 26 -1.75 14.83 13.56
CA ALA A 26 -0.48 14.08 13.52
C ALA A 26 0.71 15.03 13.23
N THR A 27 1.03 15.94 14.15
CA THR A 27 2.03 17.01 13.93
C THR A 27 3.42 16.46 13.59
N ASN A 28 3.89 15.45 14.32
CA ASN A 28 5.22 14.86 14.08
C ASN A 28 5.29 14.22 12.68
N LEU A 29 4.26 13.46 12.29
CA LEU A 29 4.17 12.86 10.97
C LEU A 29 4.17 13.94 9.87
N ARG A 30 3.35 14.99 10.01
CA ARG A 30 3.32 16.10 9.03
C ARG A 30 4.66 16.79 8.91
N THR A 31 5.37 17.00 10.03
CA THR A 31 6.70 17.60 10.03
C THR A 31 7.71 16.70 9.28
N ALA A 32 7.69 15.38 9.53
CA ALA A 32 8.54 14.42 8.85
C ALA A 32 8.25 14.37 7.33
N LEU A 33 6.97 14.33 6.95
CA LEU A 33 6.56 14.33 5.53
C LEU A 33 6.94 15.64 4.83
N ALA A 34 6.79 16.78 5.49
CA ALA A 34 7.21 18.08 4.96
C ALA A 34 8.74 18.12 4.77
N TYR A 35 9.51 17.59 5.72
CA TYR A 35 10.96 17.46 5.60
C TYR A 35 11.35 16.55 4.42
N ALA A 36 10.77 15.36 4.34
CA ALA A 36 11.05 14.41 3.25
C ALA A 36 10.76 15.04 1.88
N ARG A 37 9.64 15.73 1.72
CA ARG A 37 9.28 16.44 0.49
C ARG A 37 10.25 17.58 0.17
N ASN A 38 10.51 18.46 1.13
CA ASN A 38 11.23 19.71 0.88
C ASN A 38 12.75 19.52 0.78
N LYS A 39 13.29 18.50 1.44
CA LYS A 39 14.71 18.20 1.49
C LYS A 39 15.11 16.95 0.71
N GLY A 40 14.24 15.94 0.71
CA GLY A 40 14.49 14.66 0.04
C GLY A 40 13.83 14.52 -1.33
N GLY A 41 13.01 15.47 -1.77
CA GLY A 41 12.27 15.37 -3.05
C GLY A 41 11.22 14.28 -3.05
N ALA A 42 10.76 13.84 -1.88
CA ALA A 42 9.77 12.78 -1.77
C ALA A 42 8.42 13.21 -2.37
N GLU A 43 7.81 12.32 -3.12
CA GLU A 43 6.45 12.45 -3.61
C GLU A 43 5.48 11.65 -2.73
N MET A 44 4.24 12.09 -2.67
CA MET A 44 3.22 11.46 -1.82
C MET A 44 2.39 10.48 -2.64
N VAL A 45 2.14 9.31 -2.07
CA VAL A 45 1.17 8.33 -2.55
C VAL A 45 0.08 8.19 -1.48
N MET A 46 -1.18 8.22 -1.86
CA MET A 46 -2.29 8.01 -0.93
C MET A 46 -2.54 6.52 -0.75
N HIS A 47 -2.43 6.03 0.48
CA HIS A 47 -2.59 4.60 0.81
C HIS A 47 -3.98 4.33 1.39
N GLY A 48 -4.95 4.20 0.49
CA GLY A 48 -6.36 4.18 0.88
C GLY A 48 -6.80 5.49 1.54
N PHE A 49 -7.86 5.44 2.34
CA PHE A 49 -8.31 6.53 3.19
C PHE A 49 -7.98 6.26 4.67
N THR A 50 -8.40 5.10 5.18
CA THR A 50 -8.18 4.70 6.57
C THR A 50 -7.38 3.42 6.71
N HIS A 51 -7.09 2.74 5.61
CA HIS A 51 -6.46 1.42 5.56
C HIS A 51 -7.21 0.34 6.33
N GLN A 52 -8.51 0.54 6.57
CA GLN A 52 -9.36 -0.45 7.21
C GLN A 52 -10.86 -0.16 6.96
N TYR A 53 -11.71 -1.16 7.12
CA TYR A 53 -13.13 -1.07 6.89
C TYR A 53 -13.90 -0.77 8.17
N GLY A 54 -14.17 0.50 8.42
CA GLY A 54 -15.10 0.94 9.46
C GLY A 54 -14.84 0.35 10.85
N THR A 55 -15.81 -0.40 11.35
CA THR A 55 -15.76 -1.11 12.65
C THR A 55 -15.68 -2.63 12.49
N MET A 56 -15.57 -3.13 11.27
CA MET A 56 -15.44 -4.58 11.03
C MET A 56 -14.03 -5.03 11.38
N LYS A 57 -13.93 -6.09 12.15
CA LYS A 57 -12.68 -6.79 12.41
C LYS A 57 -12.32 -7.61 11.18
N ASN A 58 -11.21 -7.30 10.51
CA ASN A 58 -10.86 -7.83 9.20
C ASN A 58 -9.37 -8.22 9.08
N PRO A 59 -8.98 -9.39 9.36
CA PRO A 59 -9.20 -10.30 10.48
C PRO A 59 -8.37 -9.93 11.71
N HIS A 60 -7.56 -8.86 11.64
CA HIS A 60 -6.58 -8.50 12.64
C HIS A 60 -7.17 -7.64 13.78
N THR A 61 -6.69 -6.43 13.95
CA THR A 61 -6.98 -5.60 15.11
C THR A 61 -8.05 -4.55 14.89
N GLY A 62 -8.48 -4.32 13.64
CA GLY A 62 -9.33 -3.20 13.27
C GLY A 62 -8.58 -1.87 13.22
N VAL A 63 -7.26 -1.92 13.13
CA VAL A 63 -6.35 -0.77 13.16
C VAL A 63 -5.86 -0.45 11.76
N SER A 64 -5.71 0.83 11.48
CA SER A 64 -5.10 1.30 10.22
C SER A 64 -3.68 0.74 10.06
N GLY A 65 -3.44 0.11 8.92
CA GLY A 65 -2.18 -0.56 8.60
C GLY A 65 -2.30 -2.08 8.62
N ASP A 66 -3.19 -2.65 9.45
CA ASP A 66 -3.35 -4.10 9.59
C ASP A 66 -4.50 -4.64 8.77
N ASP A 67 -5.58 -3.86 8.59
CA ASP A 67 -6.83 -4.32 7.98
C ASP A 67 -6.99 -3.87 6.52
N TYR A 68 -7.90 -4.54 5.82
CA TYR A 68 -8.25 -4.29 4.43
C TYR A 68 -9.33 -3.21 4.33
N GLU A 69 -9.20 -2.30 3.40
CA GLU A 69 -10.15 -1.20 3.24
C GLU A 69 -11.22 -1.46 2.17
N PHE A 70 -10.83 -2.09 1.06
CA PHE A 70 -11.68 -2.26 -0.12
C PHE A 70 -12.03 -3.73 -0.42
N TRP A 71 -11.77 -4.61 0.52
CA TRP A 71 -12.00 -6.05 0.37
C TRP A 71 -12.30 -6.71 1.71
N ASN A 72 -13.35 -7.53 1.77
CA ASN A 72 -13.61 -8.36 2.94
C ASN A 72 -12.77 -9.63 2.84
N ILE A 73 -11.63 -9.64 3.51
CA ILE A 73 -10.69 -10.77 3.48
C ILE A 73 -11.23 -11.99 4.23
N VAL A 74 -12.13 -11.80 5.19
CA VAL A 74 -12.72 -12.89 5.98
C VAL A 74 -13.62 -13.75 5.08
N ASP A 75 -14.50 -13.10 4.32
CA ASP A 75 -15.44 -13.76 3.40
C ASP A 75 -14.87 -13.90 1.98
N ASN A 76 -13.68 -13.32 1.73
CA ASN A 76 -12.99 -13.27 0.44
C ASN A 76 -13.88 -12.77 -0.71
N LYS A 77 -14.55 -11.66 -0.49
CA LYS A 77 -15.45 -10.98 -1.44
C LYS A 77 -15.52 -9.48 -1.17
N PRO A 78 -16.12 -8.68 -2.09
CA PRO A 78 -16.37 -7.26 -1.84
C PRO A 78 -17.29 -7.05 -0.63
N PHE A 79 -17.15 -5.88 0.04
CA PHE A 79 -18.09 -5.47 1.09
C PHE A 79 -19.50 -5.23 0.53
N PRO A 80 -20.56 -5.34 1.37
CA PRO A 80 -21.93 -5.06 0.93
C PRO A 80 -22.14 -3.65 0.39
N GLU A 81 -21.42 -2.66 0.93
CA GLU A 81 -21.47 -1.24 0.55
C GLU A 81 -20.68 -0.93 -0.73
N ASP A 82 -19.90 -1.89 -1.21
CA ASP A 82 -19.01 -1.68 -2.37
C ASP A 82 -19.82 -1.22 -3.60
N SER A 83 -19.62 0.05 -3.91
CA SER A 83 -20.26 0.76 -5.02
C SER A 83 -19.37 1.90 -5.48
N PRO A 84 -19.53 2.41 -6.73
CA PRO A 84 -18.77 3.55 -7.19
C PRO A 84 -18.87 4.77 -6.26
N SER A 85 -20.04 5.06 -5.74
CA SER A 85 -20.26 6.20 -4.83
C SER A 85 -19.57 6.03 -3.48
N TRP A 86 -19.57 4.82 -2.93
CA TRP A 86 -18.87 4.51 -1.69
C TRP A 86 -17.36 4.63 -1.86
N VAL A 87 -16.80 4.06 -2.93
CA VAL A 87 -15.36 4.16 -3.25
C VAL A 87 -14.94 5.61 -3.46
N LEU A 88 -15.69 6.36 -4.29
CA LEU A 88 -15.41 7.78 -4.52
C LEU A 88 -15.48 8.59 -3.24
N GLY A 89 -16.44 8.31 -2.37
CA GLY A 89 -16.57 8.97 -1.07
C GLY A 89 -15.32 8.78 -0.22
N ARG A 90 -14.83 7.54 -0.10
CA ARG A 90 -13.61 7.23 0.66
C ARG A 90 -12.36 7.89 0.06
N LEU A 91 -12.11 7.67 -1.22
CA LEU A 91 -10.92 8.22 -1.89
C LEU A 91 -10.94 9.76 -1.94
N SER A 92 -12.10 10.38 -2.14
CA SER A 92 -12.24 11.85 -2.12
C SER A 92 -11.99 12.42 -0.74
N GLN A 93 -12.47 11.77 0.32
CA GLN A 93 -12.21 12.20 1.69
C GLN A 93 -10.72 12.10 2.03
N GLY A 94 -10.05 11.00 1.69
CA GLY A 94 -8.61 10.85 1.88
C GLY A 94 -7.81 11.91 1.13
N LEU A 95 -8.18 12.17 -0.11
CA LEU A 95 -7.55 13.20 -0.94
C LEU A 95 -7.76 14.61 -0.37
N GLN A 96 -8.94 14.89 0.17
CA GLN A 96 -9.26 16.16 0.84
C GLN A 96 -8.43 16.32 2.11
N ASP A 97 -8.36 15.27 2.95
CA ASP A 97 -7.55 15.29 4.19
C ASP A 97 -6.07 15.54 3.90
N MET A 98 -5.51 14.90 2.87
CA MET A 98 -4.13 15.13 2.45
C MET A 98 -3.91 16.56 1.95
N ARG A 99 -4.76 17.05 1.05
CA ARG A 99 -4.64 18.40 0.46
C ARG A 99 -4.78 19.50 1.50
N ALA A 100 -5.70 19.35 2.45
CA ALA A 100 -5.88 20.28 3.55
C ALA A 100 -4.62 20.41 4.44
N ASN A 101 -3.74 19.40 4.41
CA ASN A 101 -2.47 19.40 5.14
C ASN A 101 -1.25 19.65 4.23
N GLY A 102 -1.47 20.15 3.02
CA GLY A 102 -0.41 20.50 2.07
C GLY A 102 0.28 19.30 1.41
N LEU A 103 -0.33 18.11 1.45
CA LEU A 103 0.17 16.91 0.79
C LEU A 103 -0.65 16.66 -0.48
N TYR A 104 0.05 16.58 -1.61
CA TYR A 104 -0.56 16.41 -2.93
C TYR A 104 -0.11 15.06 -3.51
N PRO A 105 -0.92 14.00 -3.35
CA PRO A 105 -0.52 12.68 -3.82
C PRO A 105 -0.48 12.63 -5.35
N VAL A 106 0.58 12.03 -5.88
CA VAL A 106 0.79 11.82 -7.32
C VAL A 106 0.16 10.51 -7.81
N ALA A 107 -0.10 9.59 -6.88
CA ALA A 107 -0.70 8.28 -7.13
C ALA A 107 -1.50 7.84 -5.90
N TRP A 108 -2.24 6.77 -6.06
CA TRP A 108 -2.81 6.05 -4.93
C TRP A 108 -2.32 4.60 -4.90
N GLU A 109 -2.43 4.00 -3.75
CA GLU A 109 -2.11 2.60 -3.50
C GLU A 109 -3.24 1.97 -2.71
N ALA A 110 -3.70 0.81 -3.16
CA ALA A 110 -4.71 0.08 -2.43
C ALA A 110 -4.10 -0.61 -1.21
N PRO A 111 -4.69 -0.48 -0.01
CA PRO A 111 -4.28 -1.25 1.15
C PRO A 111 -4.11 -2.74 0.83
N HIS A 112 -2.97 -3.31 1.21
CA HIS A 112 -2.56 -4.69 0.89
C HIS A 112 -2.61 -5.03 -0.61
N TYR A 113 -2.55 -4.04 -1.51
CA TYR A 113 -2.74 -4.22 -2.96
C TYR A 113 -4.04 -4.95 -3.32
N HIS A 114 -5.06 -4.83 -2.46
CA HIS A 114 -6.31 -5.57 -2.60
C HIS A 114 -7.50 -4.61 -2.68
N THR A 115 -8.21 -4.68 -3.80
CA THR A 115 -9.43 -3.90 -4.04
C THR A 115 -10.55 -4.81 -4.53
N SER A 116 -11.76 -4.29 -4.57
CA SER A 116 -12.81 -4.85 -5.42
C SER A 116 -12.61 -4.44 -6.89
N ALA A 117 -13.26 -5.13 -7.80
CA ALA A 117 -13.33 -4.74 -9.21
C ALA A 117 -13.98 -3.35 -9.38
N ILE A 118 -14.97 -3.04 -8.54
CA ILE A 118 -15.64 -1.73 -8.53
C ILE A 118 -14.65 -0.65 -8.09
N ALA A 119 -13.86 -0.89 -7.03
CA ALA A 119 -12.85 0.06 -6.57
C ALA A 119 -11.77 0.28 -7.64
N ALA A 120 -11.26 -0.78 -8.27
CA ALA A 120 -10.28 -0.69 -9.34
C ALA A 120 -10.79 0.12 -10.56
N ARG A 121 -12.08 0.00 -10.89
CA ARG A 121 -12.73 0.75 -11.98
C ARG A 121 -13.04 2.20 -11.63
N THR A 122 -13.24 2.49 -10.35
CA THR A 122 -13.69 3.79 -9.88
C THR A 122 -12.52 4.73 -9.56
N ALA A 123 -11.44 4.20 -9.00
CA ALA A 123 -10.25 4.97 -8.62
C ALA A 123 -9.66 5.82 -9.76
N PRO A 124 -9.69 5.39 -11.05
CA PRO A 124 -9.21 6.21 -12.18
C PRO A 124 -9.86 7.57 -12.33
N GLN A 125 -11.06 7.77 -11.76
CA GLN A 125 -11.74 9.07 -11.77
C GLN A 125 -11.01 10.13 -10.92
N LEU A 126 -10.20 9.71 -9.96
CA LEU A 126 -9.44 10.58 -9.06
C LEU A 126 -7.92 10.44 -9.24
N PHE A 127 -7.46 9.26 -9.61
CA PHE A 127 -6.04 8.93 -9.72
C PHE A 127 -5.76 8.20 -11.04
N THR A 128 -5.06 8.85 -11.94
CA THR A 128 -4.61 8.22 -13.20
C THR A 128 -3.48 7.23 -13.00
N THR A 129 -2.77 7.32 -11.87
CA THR A 129 -1.63 6.48 -11.53
C THR A 129 -1.90 5.72 -10.24
N THR A 130 -1.54 4.44 -10.23
CA THR A 130 -1.55 3.60 -9.04
C THR A 130 -0.18 2.98 -8.80
N TYR A 131 0.17 2.84 -7.53
CA TYR A 131 1.40 2.21 -7.07
C TYR A 131 1.03 0.87 -6.44
N GLN A 132 1.02 -0.20 -7.23
CA GLN A 132 0.56 -1.52 -6.78
C GLN A 132 0.84 -2.61 -7.82
N ARG A 133 0.26 -3.80 -7.65
CA ARG A 133 0.22 -4.85 -8.68
C ARG A 133 -0.81 -4.52 -9.76
N ALA A 134 -0.61 -5.02 -10.98
CA ALA A 134 -1.70 -5.13 -11.94
C ALA A 134 -2.70 -6.17 -11.45
N VAL A 135 -3.99 -5.86 -11.51
CA VAL A 135 -5.06 -6.76 -11.06
C VAL A 135 -6.17 -6.82 -12.10
N TYR A 136 -6.79 -7.99 -12.24
CA TYR A 136 -7.95 -8.21 -13.08
C TYR A 136 -8.94 -9.12 -12.34
N TYR A 137 -10.21 -8.79 -12.42
CA TYR A 137 -11.30 -9.61 -11.87
C TYR A 137 -12.24 -10.05 -12.98
N THR A 138 -12.70 -11.29 -12.93
CA THR A 138 -13.64 -11.85 -13.90
C THR A 138 -15.08 -11.38 -13.70
N ALA A 139 -15.40 -10.86 -12.51
CA ALA A 139 -16.71 -10.34 -12.16
C ALA A 139 -16.61 -9.07 -11.31
N ASP A 140 -17.65 -8.25 -11.30
CA ASP A 140 -17.70 -7.03 -10.49
C ASP A 140 -17.85 -7.34 -9.00
N LYS A 141 -18.55 -8.39 -8.67
CA LYS A 141 -18.76 -8.88 -7.30
C LYS A 141 -18.41 -10.36 -7.21
N PRO A 142 -17.12 -10.70 -7.32
CA PRO A 142 -16.71 -12.10 -7.26
C PRO A 142 -16.93 -12.66 -5.87
N ASP A 143 -17.29 -13.94 -5.81
CA ASP A 143 -17.34 -14.73 -4.57
C ASP A 143 -16.41 -15.94 -4.75
N PHE A 144 -15.20 -15.82 -4.23
CA PHE A 144 -14.16 -16.83 -4.41
C PHE A 144 -14.39 -18.09 -3.55
N TYR A 145 -15.25 -18.02 -2.54
CA TYR A 145 -15.55 -19.16 -1.68
C TYR A 145 -16.83 -19.93 -2.07
N ALA A 146 -17.67 -19.37 -2.96
CA ALA A 146 -18.82 -20.08 -3.42
C ALA A 146 -18.42 -21.32 -4.23
N ALA A 147 -18.85 -22.50 -3.80
CA ALA A 147 -18.46 -23.79 -4.40
C ALA A 147 -18.81 -23.91 -5.90
N THR A 148 -19.79 -23.14 -6.37
CA THR A 148 -20.21 -23.09 -7.77
C THR A 148 -19.64 -21.91 -8.55
N SER A 149 -18.90 -21.02 -7.88
CA SER A 149 -18.33 -19.84 -8.51
C SER A 149 -17.23 -20.25 -9.49
N LYS A 150 -17.21 -19.56 -10.64
CA LYS A 150 -16.11 -19.58 -11.59
C LYS A 150 -15.34 -18.26 -11.56
N ASP A 151 -15.58 -17.45 -10.55
CA ASP A 151 -14.92 -16.16 -10.42
C ASP A 151 -13.47 -16.36 -9.99
N PHE A 152 -12.61 -15.57 -10.56
CA PHE A 152 -11.21 -15.51 -10.16
C PHE A 152 -10.65 -14.11 -10.35
N SER A 153 -9.55 -13.84 -9.67
CA SER A 153 -8.72 -12.66 -9.93
C SER A 153 -7.32 -13.09 -10.35
N VAL A 154 -6.70 -12.26 -11.16
CA VAL A 154 -5.28 -12.36 -11.48
C VAL A 154 -4.61 -11.10 -10.96
N GLY A 155 -3.56 -11.26 -10.15
CA GLY A 155 -2.74 -10.16 -9.66
C GLY A 155 -1.28 -10.46 -9.90
N GLN A 156 -0.53 -9.52 -10.51
CA GLN A 156 0.87 -9.72 -10.81
C GLN A 156 1.67 -8.43 -10.70
N PHE A 157 2.86 -8.53 -10.12
CA PHE A 157 3.87 -7.50 -10.13
C PHE A 157 4.79 -7.70 -11.32
N PHE A 158 4.63 -6.87 -12.34
CA PHE A 158 5.47 -6.94 -13.53
C PHE A 158 6.83 -6.24 -13.30
N PRO A 159 7.90 -6.66 -13.96
CA PRO A 159 9.21 -6.01 -13.86
C PRO A 159 9.32 -4.76 -14.75
N TYR A 160 8.21 -4.14 -15.10
CA TYR A 160 8.13 -2.94 -15.92
C TYR A 160 6.87 -2.14 -15.61
N VAL A 161 6.91 -0.86 -15.94
CA VAL A 161 5.76 0.03 -15.79
C VAL A 161 4.66 -0.33 -16.80
N ILE A 162 3.41 -0.36 -16.34
CA ILE A 162 2.25 -0.59 -17.21
C ILE A 162 1.61 0.75 -17.53
N LYS A 163 1.71 1.18 -18.79
CA LYS A 163 1.21 2.48 -19.24
C LYS A 163 -0.31 2.60 -19.18
N LYS A 164 -1.01 1.49 -19.31
CA LYS A 164 -2.47 1.42 -19.21
C LYS A 164 -2.87 -0.01 -18.89
N ASP A 165 -3.44 -0.21 -17.70
CA ASP A 165 -3.99 -1.49 -17.28
C ASP A 165 -5.40 -1.72 -17.82
N HIS A 166 -6.05 -2.81 -17.39
CA HIS A 166 -7.43 -3.13 -17.77
C HIS A 166 -8.44 -2.05 -17.37
N TYR A 167 -8.17 -1.32 -16.29
CA TYR A 167 -9.06 -0.27 -15.75
C TYR A 167 -8.69 1.14 -16.21
N GLY A 168 -7.63 1.27 -17.02
CA GLY A 168 -7.20 2.53 -17.60
C GLY A 168 -6.18 3.30 -16.77
N GLN A 169 -5.62 2.69 -15.71
CA GLN A 169 -4.59 3.30 -14.87
C GLN A 169 -3.17 3.05 -15.37
N TYR A 170 -2.30 3.99 -15.09
CA TYR A 170 -0.86 3.83 -15.17
C TYR A 170 -0.38 3.12 -13.91
N VAL A 171 0.25 1.96 -14.03
CA VAL A 171 0.66 1.15 -12.88
C VAL A 171 2.16 1.17 -12.70
N LEU A 172 2.59 1.62 -11.53
CA LEU A 172 3.95 1.51 -11.02
C LEU A 172 4.00 0.28 -10.09
N PRO A 173 4.56 -0.85 -10.53
CA PRO A 173 4.52 -2.07 -9.72
C PRO A 173 5.55 -2.05 -8.59
N GLU A 174 5.14 -2.37 -7.37
CA GLU A 174 6.07 -2.62 -6.25
C GLU A 174 6.56 -4.07 -6.28
N ASN A 175 7.41 -4.34 -7.25
CA ASN A 175 7.75 -5.69 -7.70
C ASN A 175 8.92 -6.35 -6.97
N LEU A 176 9.59 -5.65 -6.09
CA LEU A 176 10.70 -6.22 -5.32
C LEU A 176 10.25 -6.80 -3.97
N GLY A 177 9.05 -6.39 -3.49
CA GLY A 177 8.57 -6.71 -2.16
C GLY A 177 9.09 -5.73 -1.11
N ASN A 178 9.24 -6.20 0.12
CA ASN A 178 9.62 -5.41 1.29
C ASN A 178 10.59 -6.20 2.17
N ILE A 179 11.21 -5.48 3.11
CA ILE A 179 11.94 -6.09 4.21
C ILE A 179 10.95 -6.47 5.29
N GLU A 180 11.00 -7.72 5.72
CA GLU A 180 10.20 -8.26 6.82
C GLU A 180 11.10 -9.08 7.74
N TYR A 181 10.88 -8.98 9.04
CA TYR A 181 11.60 -9.78 10.03
C TYR A 181 10.64 -10.72 10.74
N ASP A 182 11.14 -11.91 11.05
CA ASP A 182 10.44 -12.84 11.93
C ASP A 182 10.38 -12.25 13.35
N ILE A 183 9.22 -11.74 13.72
CA ILE A 183 8.92 -11.27 15.06
C ILE A 183 7.85 -12.14 15.73
N SER A 184 7.77 -13.42 15.36
CA SER A 184 6.78 -14.37 15.86
C SER A 184 6.79 -14.53 17.38
N THR A 185 7.87 -14.14 18.05
CA THR A 185 7.95 -14.05 19.50
C THR A 185 7.15 -12.89 20.10
N ILE A 186 6.86 -11.85 19.30
CA ILE A 186 6.07 -10.66 19.66
C ILE A 186 4.68 -10.77 19.02
N ASP A 187 4.63 -11.09 17.74
CA ASP A 187 3.43 -11.30 16.95
C ASP A 187 3.49 -12.66 16.24
N PRO A 188 2.76 -13.68 16.71
CA PRO A 188 2.77 -15.02 16.12
C PRO A 188 2.36 -15.11 14.66
N THR A 189 1.72 -14.07 14.12
CA THR A 189 1.32 -14.00 12.70
C THR A 189 2.44 -13.50 11.80
N SER A 190 3.48 -12.88 12.36
CA SER A 190 4.62 -12.31 11.65
C SER A 190 5.83 -13.24 11.72
N ASN A 191 5.79 -14.30 10.91
CA ASN A 191 6.85 -15.33 10.84
C ASN A 191 7.60 -15.30 9.49
N TYR A 192 7.53 -14.20 8.78
CA TYR A 192 8.23 -13.98 7.50
C TYR A 192 9.63 -13.46 7.76
N ASN A 193 10.55 -13.78 6.87
CA ASN A 193 11.88 -13.22 6.89
C ASN A 193 12.33 -12.93 5.46
N TYR A 194 12.15 -11.67 5.04
CA TYR A 194 12.62 -11.15 3.76
C TYR A 194 13.66 -10.07 4.01
N THR A 195 14.83 -10.29 3.46
CA THR A 195 16.02 -9.50 3.74
C THR A 195 16.33 -8.52 2.62
N ALA A 196 17.31 -7.64 2.87
CA ALA A 196 17.88 -6.80 1.82
C ALA A 196 18.43 -7.61 0.63
N ASP A 197 19.00 -8.80 0.88
CA ASP A 197 19.54 -9.66 -0.18
C ASP A 197 18.46 -10.22 -1.10
N ASP A 198 17.27 -10.50 -0.57
CA ASP A 198 16.11 -10.93 -1.36
C ASP A 198 15.66 -9.83 -2.31
N LEU A 199 15.56 -8.58 -1.81
CA LEU A 199 15.18 -7.42 -2.63
C LEU A 199 16.22 -7.14 -3.72
N ILE A 200 17.50 -7.19 -3.39
CA ILE A 200 18.60 -7.01 -4.35
C ILE A 200 18.57 -8.12 -5.42
N THR A 201 18.27 -9.34 -5.00
CA THR A 201 18.13 -10.48 -5.92
C THR A 201 16.96 -10.30 -6.87
N ASN A 202 15.80 -9.86 -6.36
CA ASN A 202 14.64 -9.56 -7.19
C ASN A 202 14.94 -8.40 -8.17
N ALA A 203 15.64 -7.37 -7.73
CA ALA A 203 16.08 -6.28 -8.60
C ALA A 203 17.03 -6.79 -9.72
N LYS A 204 17.95 -7.70 -9.40
CA LYS A 204 18.81 -8.32 -10.39
C LYS A 204 18.00 -9.08 -11.44
N TYR A 205 16.98 -9.82 -11.05
CA TYR A 205 16.11 -10.53 -11.99
C TYR A 205 15.26 -9.58 -12.84
N ALA A 206 14.75 -8.48 -12.26
CA ALA A 206 14.00 -7.49 -13.01
C ALA A 206 14.83 -6.84 -14.15
N LYS A 207 16.15 -6.78 -14.03
CA LYS A 207 17.05 -6.30 -15.12
C LYS A 207 17.12 -7.20 -16.34
N ALA A 208 16.62 -8.44 -16.28
CA ALA A 208 16.53 -9.30 -17.46
C ALA A 208 15.56 -8.75 -18.52
N VAL A 209 14.67 -7.85 -18.10
CA VAL A 209 13.69 -7.20 -18.98
C VAL A 209 14.23 -5.83 -19.41
N ARG A 210 14.14 -5.53 -20.72
CA ARG A 210 14.45 -4.19 -21.22
C ARG A 210 13.47 -3.19 -20.60
N ASP A 211 13.97 -2.02 -20.24
CA ASP A 211 13.23 -0.96 -19.55
C ASP A 211 12.67 -1.44 -18.19
N GLY A 212 13.43 -2.31 -17.53
CA GLY A 212 13.08 -2.86 -16.24
C GLY A 212 12.87 -1.78 -15.19
N PHE A 213 11.76 -1.87 -14.48
CA PHE A 213 11.40 -1.03 -13.34
C PHE A 213 11.51 -1.85 -12.06
N ALA A 214 12.03 -1.23 -11.01
CA ALA A 214 12.19 -1.86 -9.71
C ALA A 214 11.69 -0.91 -8.61
N SER A 215 10.85 -1.40 -7.74
CA SER A 215 10.32 -0.65 -6.61
C SER A 215 10.08 -1.58 -5.44
N PHE A 216 10.34 -1.11 -4.24
CA PHE A 216 10.08 -1.80 -2.98
C PHE A 216 9.44 -0.85 -1.98
N PHE A 217 8.78 -1.40 -0.97
CA PHE A 217 8.33 -0.64 0.18
C PHE A 217 9.11 -1.02 1.44
N PHE A 218 9.06 -0.13 2.41
CA PHE A 218 9.67 -0.30 3.71
C PHE A 218 8.76 0.28 4.79
N HIS A 219 8.43 -0.51 5.78
CA HIS A 219 7.64 -0.07 6.90
C HIS A 219 8.53 0.65 7.92
N PRO A 220 8.30 1.94 8.21
CA PRO A 220 9.13 2.68 9.15
C PRO A 220 9.15 2.12 10.58
N PHE A 221 8.20 1.28 10.96
CA PHE A 221 8.18 0.65 12.27
C PHE A 221 9.39 -0.28 12.50
N TRP A 222 10.01 -0.80 11.44
CA TRP A 222 11.28 -1.53 11.55
C TRP A 222 12.45 -0.67 12.06
N LEU A 223 12.25 0.66 12.14
CA LEU A 223 13.22 1.57 12.76
C LEU A 223 12.98 1.77 14.25
N GLU A 224 11.92 1.15 14.81
CA GLU A 224 11.59 1.28 16.23
C GLU A 224 12.58 0.48 17.08
N PRO A 225 13.33 1.13 17.99
CA PRO A 225 14.39 0.47 18.75
C PRO A 225 13.92 -0.71 19.60
N THR A 226 12.66 -0.69 20.01
CA THR A 226 12.09 -1.76 20.88
C THR A 226 11.89 -3.08 20.14
N ILE A 227 11.81 -3.05 18.80
CA ILE A 227 11.69 -4.26 17.98
C ILE A 227 13.05 -4.91 17.78
N ASN A 228 14.14 -4.14 17.93
CA ASN A 228 15.52 -4.61 17.87
C ASN A 228 15.87 -5.36 16.55
N THR A 229 15.51 -4.77 15.42
CA THR A 229 15.84 -5.26 14.09
C THR A 229 16.93 -4.40 13.42
N PRO A 230 17.68 -4.92 12.43
CA PRO A 230 18.67 -4.14 11.67
C PRO A 230 18.02 -3.28 10.58
N GLY A 231 16.78 -2.80 10.78
CA GLY A 231 15.96 -2.15 9.75
C GLY A 231 16.65 -1.01 8.99
N LEU A 232 17.40 -0.14 9.68
CA LEU A 232 18.11 0.96 9.04
C LEU A 232 19.28 0.48 8.17
N GLU A 233 20.03 -0.49 8.67
CA GLU A 233 21.18 -1.07 7.97
C GLU A 233 20.71 -1.82 6.71
N ASP A 234 19.65 -2.61 6.84
CA ASP A 234 19.08 -3.35 5.72
C ASP A 234 18.44 -2.41 4.69
N PHE A 235 17.78 -1.35 5.12
CA PHE A 235 17.30 -0.31 4.20
C PHE A 235 18.45 0.31 3.39
N LYS A 236 19.54 0.71 4.05
CA LYS A 236 20.73 1.26 3.37
C LYS A 236 21.34 0.23 2.41
N LYS A 237 21.53 -1.01 2.87
CA LYS A 237 22.05 -2.12 2.05
C LYS A 237 21.21 -2.34 0.80
N THR A 238 19.88 -2.30 0.92
CA THR A 238 18.95 -2.43 -0.21
C THR A 238 19.16 -1.31 -1.22
N VAL A 239 19.17 -0.05 -0.77
CA VAL A 239 19.37 1.12 -1.64
C VAL A 239 20.73 1.06 -2.34
N GLU A 240 21.79 0.77 -1.61
CA GLU A 240 23.16 0.65 -2.15
C GLU A 240 23.27 -0.51 -3.15
N GLY A 241 22.75 -1.68 -2.79
CA GLY A 241 22.81 -2.86 -3.65
C GLY A 241 22.05 -2.68 -4.96
N ILE A 242 20.84 -2.11 -4.92
CA ILE A 242 20.07 -1.80 -6.13
C ILE A 242 20.81 -0.74 -6.97
N THR A 243 21.40 0.27 -6.35
CA THR A 243 22.20 1.29 -7.06
C THR A 243 23.43 0.66 -7.75
N GLN A 244 24.13 -0.24 -7.07
CA GLN A 244 25.28 -0.97 -7.63
C GLN A 244 24.91 -1.87 -8.82
N LEU A 245 23.67 -2.33 -8.88
CA LEU A 245 23.14 -3.02 -10.06
C LEU A 245 22.97 -2.09 -11.27
N GLY A 246 23.16 -0.77 -11.11
CA GLY A 246 23.04 0.22 -12.17
C GLY A 246 21.62 0.74 -12.39
N TYR A 247 20.75 0.63 -11.40
CA TYR A 247 19.47 1.34 -11.40
C TYR A 247 19.66 2.83 -11.12
N THR A 248 18.79 3.64 -11.73
CA THR A 248 18.70 5.08 -11.45
C THR A 248 17.40 5.34 -10.67
N TRP A 249 17.53 6.00 -9.53
CA TRP A 249 16.39 6.42 -8.72
C TRP A 249 15.66 7.59 -9.40
N VAL A 250 14.36 7.46 -9.53
CA VAL A 250 13.52 8.46 -10.21
C VAL A 250 12.27 8.75 -9.38
N ALA A 251 11.78 9.97 -9.47
CA ALA A 251 10.50 10.31 -8.86
C ALA A 251 9.34 9.73 -9.68
N PRO A 252 8.31 9.14 -9.05
CA PRO A 252 7.16 8.55 -9.74
C PRO A 252 6.50 9.45 -10.78
N SER A 253 6.41 10.76 -10.53
CA SER A 253 5.83 11.72 -11.47
C SER A 253 6.61 11.88 -12.77
N THR A 254 7.90 11.50 -12.80
CA THR A 254 8.74 11.58 -14.00
C THR A 254 8.54 10.41 -14.97
N LEU A 255 7.80 9.39 -14.56
CA LEU A 255 7.56 8.16 -15.33
C LEU A 255 6.27 8.19 -16.17
N ARG A 256 5.56 9.32 -16.20
CA ARG A 256 4.30 9.50 -16.93
C ARG A 256 4.51 9.95 -18.36
#